data_d1f8d491c97fda580443672989e5846e
#
_entry.id   d1f8d491c97fda580443672989e5846e
#
_cell.length_a   1.000
_cell.length_b   1.000
_cell.length_c   1.000
_cell.angle_alpha   90.00
_cell.angle_beta   90.00
_cell.angle_gamma   90.00
#
_symmetry.space_group_name_H-M   'P 1'
#
loop_
_entity.id
_entity.type
_entity.pdbx_description
1 polymer ?
#
loop_
_entity_poly.entity_id
_entity_poly.type
_entity_poly.pdbx_seq_one_letter_code
_entity_poly.pdbx_strand_id
1 'polypeptide(L)'
;MIYCMSDIHGELDRFKAMLDLINFSSDDTLYIIGDVIDRHPGGVEILKIIKDTPNMFMLLGNHEQMCLDTLGPNSVYGSRQLWLENGGSNTYRELLYVCSLAERSRIIHFLSTLPDHFDVEVGAVSYTHLTLPTT
;
A
#
# COMPACT_ATOMS: atom_id res chain seq x y z
N MET A 1 -15.22 -12.92 -7.21
CA MET A 1 -15.75 -11.86 -6.31
C MET A 1 -14.75 -10.72 -6.26
N ILE A 2 -15.25 -9.49 -6.27
CA ILE A 2 -14.40 -8.29 -6.19
C ILE A 2 -14.52 -7.71 -4.78
N TYR A 3 -13.36 -7.47 -4.16
CA TYR A 3 -13.28 -6.89 -2.81
C TYR A 3 -12.50 -5.58 -2.86
N CYS A 4 -12.82 -4.68 -1.94
CA CYS A 4 -12.07 -3.43 -1.72
C CYS A 4 -11.73 -3.30 -0.25
N MET A 5 -10.54 -2.77 0.06
CA MET A 5 -10.19 -2.40 1.43
C MET A 5 -9.25 -1.19 1.42
N SER A 6 -9.18 -0.50 2.55
CA SER A 6 -8.34 0.69 2.71
C SER A 6 -7.85 0.82 4.15
N ASP A 7 -6.92 1.74 4.36
CA ASP A 7 -6.46 2.14 5.71
C ASP A 7 -5.98 0.95 6.55
N ILE A 8 -5.18 0.09 5.95
CA ILE A 8 -4.65 -1.11 6.60
C ILE A 8 -3.59 -0.74 7.65
N HIS A 9 -2.78 0.27 7.35
CA HIS A 9 -1.80 0.87 8.27
C HIS A 9 -0.96 -0.15 9.06
N GLY A 10 -0.38 -1.11 8.35
CA GLY A 10 0.57 -2.04 8.93
C GLY A 10 -0.02 -3.13 9.82
N GLU A 11 -1.34 -3.26 9.88
CA GLU A 11 -1.98 -4.30 10.69
C GLU A 11 -1.98 -5.65 9.95
N LEU A 12 -0.81 -6.28 9.90
CA LEU A 12 -0.57 -7.51 9.14
C LEU A 12 -1.49 -8.65 9.56
N ASP A 13 -1.68 -8.85 10.86
CA ASP A 13 -2.51 -9.96 11.35
C ASP A 13 -3.98 -9.77 10.95
N ARG A 14 -4.47 -8.54 11.01
CA ARG A 14 -5.83 -8.22 10.58
C ARG A 14 -6.00 -8.38 9.06
N PHE A 15 -4.99 -7.99 8.31
CA PHE A 15 -4.99 -8.17 6.85
C PHE A 15 -5.09 -9.65 6.49
N LYS A 16 -4.25 -10.49 7.11
CA LYS A 16 -4.28 -11.94 6.89
C LYS A 16 -5.61 -12.55 7.34
N ALA A 17 -6.11 -12.13 8.50
CA ALA A 17 -7.39 -12.62 9.03
C ALA A 17 -8.55 -12.28 8.09
N MET A 18 -8.53 -11.10 7.49
CA MET A 18 -9.55 -10.69 6.52
C MET A 18 -9.50 -11.56 5.26
N LEU A 19 -8.31 -11.85 4.75
CA LEU A 19 -8.15 -12.71 3.58
C LEU A 19 -8.65 -14.13 3.87
N ASP A 20 -8.41 -14.65 5.07
CA ASP A 20 -8.90 -15.96 5.51
C ASP A 20 -10.43 -15.94 5.65
N LEU A 21 -10.98 -14.88 6.22
CA LEU A 21 -12.42 -14.76 6.44
C LEU A 21 -13.21 -14.80 5.13
N ILE A 22 -12.72 -14.12 4.10
CA ILE A 22 -13.37 -14.10 2.78
C ILE A 22 -12.96 -15.30 1.91
N ASN A 23 -12.07 -16.14 2.40
CA ASN A 23 -11.52 -17.28 1.68
C ASN A 23 -10.95 -16.84 0.31
N PHE A 24 -10.12 -15.81 0.35
CA PHE A 24 -9.56 -15.17 -0.85
C PHE A 24 -8.79 -16.19 -1.70
N SER A 25 -9.09 -16.21 -3.00
CA SER A 25 -8.49 -17.17 -3.93
C SER A 25 -8.12 -16.48 -5.24
N SER A 26 -7.53 -17.25 -6.15
CA SER A 26 -7.16 -16.75 -7.49
C SER A 26 -8.36 -16.35 -8.34
N ASP A 27 -9.57 -16.76 -7.97
CA ASP A 27 -10.82 -16.37 -8.67
C ASP A 27 -11.33 -15.01 -8.21
N ASP A 28 -10.74 -14.45 -7.17
CA ASP A 28 -11.15 -13.17 -6.61
C ASP A 28 -10.21 -12.04 -7.06
N THR A 29 -10.67 -10.81 -6.93
CA THR A 29 -9.86 -9.62 -7.14
C THR A 29 -9.96 -8.73 -5.91
N LEU A 30 -8.82 -8.26 -5.41
CA LEU A 30 -8.77 -7.34 -4.29
C LEU A 30 -8.18 -6.02 -4.74
N TYR A 31 -8.94 -4.93 -4.52
CA TYR A 31 -8.47 -3.56 -4.73
C TYR A 31 -8.18 -2.92 -3.38
N ILE A 32 -6.96 -2.42 -3.21
CA ILE A 32 -6.51 -1.79 -1.97
C ILE A 32 -6.34 -0.30 -2.26
N ILE A 33 -7.10 0.53 -1.54
CA ILE A 33 -7.18 1.96 -1.81
C ILE A 33 -6.15 2.72 -0.96
N GLY A 34 -4.89 2.26 -1.04
CA GLY A 34 -3.77 2.94 -0.40
C GLY A 34 -3.74 2.85 1.13
N ASP A 35 -2.80 3.56 1.72
CA ASP A 35 -2.57 3.66 3.16
C ASP A 35 -2.36 2.30 3.82
N VAL A 36 -1.51 1.50 3.21
CA VAL A 36 -1.13 0.17 3.69
C VAL A 36 -0.08 0.27 4.79
N ILE A 37 0.83 1.22 4.68
CA ILE A 37 1.97 1.36 5.59
C ILE A 37 1.66 2.34 6.73
N ASP A 38 2.59 2.42 7.66
CA ASP A 38 2.63 3.38 8.77
C ASP A 38 1.69 3.02 9.93
N ARG A 39 1.98 3.60 11.08
CA ARG A 39 1.27 3.48 12.36
C ARG A 39 1.46 2.14 13.07
N HIS A 40 1.48 1.03 12.33
CA HIS A 40 1.74 -0.32 12.85
C HIS A 40 2.90 -0.95 12.09
N PRO A 41 3.57 -1.99 12.65
CA PRO A 41 4.86 -2.45 12.10
C PRO A 41 4.78 -3.39 10.90
N GLY A 42 3.61 -3.84 10.48
CA GLY A 42 3.46 -4.85 9.42
C GLY A 42 3.41 -4.33 7.99
N GLY A 43 3.56 -3.02 7.76
CA GLY A 43 3.33 -2.42 6.45
C GLY A 43 4.19 -2.97 5.32
N VAL A 44 5.47 -3.14 5.55
CA VAL A 44 6.39 -3.65 4.53
C VAL A 44 6.03 -5.08 4.13
N GLU A 45 5.69 -5.93 5.10
CA GLU A 45 5.28 -7.30 4.81
C GLU A 45 3.98 -7.34 4.00
N ILE A 46 3.02 -6.47 4.32
CA ILE A 46 1.78 -6.37 3.55
C ILE A 46 2.08 -5.93 2.12
N LEU A 47 2.96 -4.95 1.92
CA LEU A 47 3.36 -4.51 0.58
C LEU A 47 3.98 -5.66 -0.22
N LYS A 48 4.80 -6.50 0.42
CA LYS A 48 5.38 -7.68 -0.24
C LYS A 48 4.29 -8.66 -0.69
N ILE A 49 3.31 -8.90 0.15
CA ILE A 49 2.18 -9.78 -0.19
C ILE A 49 1.41 -9.23 -1.38
N ILE A 50 1.08 -7.94 -1.37
CA ILE A 50 0.36 -7.29 -2.46
C ILE A 50 1.16 -7.35 -3.76
N LYS A 51 2.43 -7.00 -3.68
CA LYS A 51 3.33 -6.99 -4.85
C LYS A 51 3.44 -8.37 -5.49
N ASP A 52 3.47 -9.43 -4.69
CA ASP A 52 3.68 -10.78 -5.16
C ASP A 52 2.39 -11.54 -5.46
N THR A 53 1.23 -10.92 -5.28
CA THR A 53 -0.09 -11.54 -5.54
C THR A 53 -0.73 -10.92 -6.78
N PRO A 54 -0.83 -11.67 -7.90
CA PRO A 54 -1.24 -11.09 -9.20
C PRO A 54 -2.65 -10.50 -9.23
N ASN A 55 -3.55 -10.99 -8.39
CA ASN A 55 -4.94 -10.52 -8.34
C ASN A 55 -5.21 -9.53 -7.21
N MET A 56 -4.17 -8.93 -6.67
CA MET A 56 -4.24 -7.79 -5.76
C MET A 56 -3.72 -6.54 -6.47
N PHE A 57 -4.48 -5.46 -6.41
CA PHE A 57 -4.14 -4.18 -7.02
C PHE A 57 -4.23 -3.08 -5.97
N MET A 58 -3.29 -2.14 -6.00
CA MET A 58 -3.17 -1.11 -4.99
C MET A 58 -3.10 0.27 -5.62
N LEU A 59 -3.75 1.25 -4.98
CA LEU A 59 -3.57 2.66 -5.29
C LEU A 59 -2.46 3.26 -4.44
N LEU A 60 -1.84 4.31 -4.95
CA LEU A 60 -0.87 5.09 -4.20
C LEU A 60 -1.63 5.95 -3.17
N GLY A 61 -1.50 5.62 -1.90
CA GLY A 61 -2.11 6.39 -0.83
C GLY A 61 -1.23 7.54 -0.36
N ASN A 62 -1.76 8.37 0.53
CA ASN A 62 -1.02 9.51 1.08
C ASN A 62 0.24 9.07 1.82
N HIS A 63 0.16 7.99 2.59
CA HIS A 63 1.30 7.48 3.35
C HIS A 63 2.38 6.91 2.44
N GLU A 64 1.99 6.22 1.37
CA GLU A 64 2.94 5.74 0.37
C GLU A 64 3.61 6.89 -0.37
N GLN A 65 2.87 7.97 -0.65
CA GLN A 65 3.44 9.17 -1.26
C GLN A 65 4.49 9.81 -0.34
N MET A 66 4.20 9.90 0.96
CA MET A 66 5.18 10.42 1.93
C MET A 66 6.45 9.55 1.95
N CYS A 67 6.30 8.25 1.84
CA CYS A 67 7.42 7.32 1.74
C CYS A 67 8.26 7.61 0.48
N LEU A 68 7.62 7.75 -0.67
CA LEU A 68 8.30 8.07 -1.93
C LEU A 68 8.97 9.44 -1.89
N ASP A 69 8.33 10.43 -1.30
CA ASP A 69 8.90 11.78 -1.17
C ASP A 69 10.15 11.79 -0.29
N THR A 70 10.29 10.81 0.59
CA THR A 70 11.42 10.68 1.50
C THR A 70 12.52 9.77 0.95
N LEU A 71 12.15 8.59 0.47
CA LEU A 71 13.10 7.53 0.10
C LEU A 71 13.18 7.26 -1.41
N GLY A 72 12.30 7.87 -2.18
CA GLY A 72 12.28 7.70 -3.63
C GLY A 72 13.35 8.52 -4.35
N PRO A 73 13.44 8.37 -5.68
CA PRO A 73 14.47 9.05 -6.47
C PRO A 73 14.29 10.58 -6.55
N ASN A 74 13.09 11.08 -6.32
CA ASN A 74 12.77 12.50 -6.36
C ASN A 74 12.36 13.00 -4.98
N SER A 75 13.28 12.90 -4.02
CA SER A 75 13.00 13.27 -2.64
C SER A 75 12.66 14.76 -2.49
N VAL A 76 11.73 15.04 -1.59
CA VAL A 76 11.21 16.39 -1.33
C VAL A 76 11.73 16.88 0.01
N TYR A 77 12.22 18.13 0.05
CA TYR A 77 12.73 18.73 1.29
C TYR A 77 11.64 18.77 2.37
N GLY A 78 12.00 18.33 3.59
CA GLY A 78 11.08 18.31 4.72
C GLY A 78 10.13 17.11 4.76
N SER A 79 10.13 16.26 3.75
CA SER A 79 9.22 15.11 3.65
C SER A 79 9.44 14.08 4.75
N ARG A 80 10.70 13.85 5.15
CA ARG A 80 11.01 12.88 6.22
C ARG A 80 10.34 13.30 7.53
N GLN A 81 10.45 14.57 7.92
CA GLN A 81 9.82 15.06 9.14
C GLN A 81 8.31 14.91 9.07
N LEU A 82 7.70 15.31 7.96
CA LEU A 82 6.25 15.18 7.76
C LEU A 82 5.81 13.72 7.88
N TRP A 83 6.52 12.82 7.24
CA TRP A 83 6.20 11.40 7.26
C TRP A 83 6.30 10.82 8.67
N LEU A 84 7.39 11.09 9.38
CA LEU A 84 7.58 10.61 10.76
C LEU A 84 6.50 11.14 11.69
N GLU A 85 6.12 12.40 11.55
CA GLU A 85 5.04 13.01 12.34
C GLU A 85 3.67 12.38 12.07
N ASN A 86 3.49 11.77 10.89
CA ASN A 86 2.25 11.11 10.51
C ASN A 86 2.29 9.59 10.71
N GLY A 87 3.23 9.09 11.49
CA GLY A 87 3.28 7.68 11.87
C GLY A 87 4.19 6.81 11.03
N GLY A 88 5.12 7.39 10.26
CA GLY A 88 5.99 6.65 9.35
C GLY A 88 7.19 5.97 9.99
N SER A 89 7.39 6.08 11.29
CA SER A 89 8.60 5.60 11.98
C SER A 89 8.86 4.12 11.77
N ASN A 90 7.83 3.28 11.88
CA ASN A 90 7.97 1.83 11.72
C ASN A 90 8.42 1.46 10.30
N THR A 91 7.78 2.05 9.30
CA THR A 91 8.10 1.80 7.91
C THR A 91 9.50 2.33 7.56
N TYR A 92 9.82 3.52 8.03
CA TYR A 92 11.13 4.14 7.81
C TYR A 92 12.26 3.26 8.33
N ARG A 93 12.13 2.78 9.58
CA ARG A 93 13.14 1.89 10.18
C ARG A 93 13.23 0.56 9.45
N GLU A 94 12.10 -0.03 9.11
CA GLU A 94 12.05 -1.31 8.40
C GLU A 94 12.80 -1.22 7.09
N LEU A 95 12.51 -0.21 6.29
CA LEU A 95 13.11 -0.04 4.97
C LEU A 95 14.61 0.29 5.04
N LEU A 96 15.03 1.08 6.02
CA LEU A 96 16.44 1.50 6.10
C LEU A 96 17.33 0.54 6.86
N TYR A 97 16.80 -0.13 7.90
CA TYR A 97 17.65 -0.89 8.82
C TYR A 97 17.38 -2.39 8.87
N VAL A 98 16.25 -2.84 8.39
CA VAL A 98 15.87 -4.26 8.39
C VAL A 98 15.94 -4.85 6.99
N CYS A 99 15.38 -4.17 6.00
CA CYS A 99 15.43 -4.62 4.61
C CYS A 99 16.83 -4.50 4.04
N SER A 100 17.18 -5.43 3.14
CA SER A 100 18.39 -5.27 2.32
C SER A 100 18.19 -4.13 1.33
N LEU A 101 19.30 -3.64 0.74
CA LEU A 101 19.20 -2.64 -0.33
C LEU A 101 18.33 -3.11 -1.49
N ALA A 102 18.46 -4.39 -1.85
CA ALA A 102 17.67 -4.96 -2.94
C ALA A 102 16.18 -4.99 -2.61
N GLU A 103 15.81 -5.39 -1.39
CA GLU A 103 14.42 -5.39 -0.95
C GLU A 103 13.84 -3.98 -0.91
N ARG A 104 14.59 -3.03 -0.34
CA ARG A 104 14.18 -1.62 -0.30
C ARG A 104 13.94 -1.09 -1.70
N SER A 105 14.86 -1.34 -2.63
CA SER A 105 14.74 -0.90 -4.01
C SER A 105 13.49 -1.47 -4.69
N ARG A 106 13.20 -2.75 -4.46
CA ARG A 106 12.00 -3.37 -5.02
C ARG A 106 10.72 -2.77 -4.47
N ILE A 107 10.68 -2.48 -3.16
CA ILE A 107 9.52 -1.86 -2.52
C ILE A 107 9.32 -0.44 -3.05
N ILE A 108 10.38 0.37 -3.08
CA ILE A 108 10.31 1.75 -3.58
C ILE A 108 9.89 1.76 -5.06
N HIS A 109 10.44 0.87 -5.86
CA HIS A 109 10.05 0.75 -7.27
C HIS A 109 8.55 0.39 -7.39
N PHE A 110 8.10 -0.58 -6.61
CA PHE A 110 6.68 -0.98 -6.59
C PHE A 110 5.79 0.23 -6.28
N LEU A 111 6.09 0.98 -5.22
CA LEU A 111 5.32 2.16 -4.85
C LEU A 111 5.31 3.21 -5.96
N SER A 112 6.43 3.40 -6.66
CA SER A 112 6.55 4.38 -7.73
C SER A 112 5.71 4.05 -8.96
N THR A 113 5.28 2.80 -9.11
CA THR A 113 4.45 2.35 -10.24
C THR A 113 2.97 2.36 -9.94
N LEU A 114 2.57 2.65 -8.69
CA LEU A 114 1.16 2.57 -8.30
C LEU A 114 0.34 3.71 -8.90
N PRO A 115 -0.86 3.38 -9.43
CA PRO A 115 -1.77 4.41 -9.94
C PRO A 115 -2.48 5.15 -8.80
N ASP A 116 -3.10 6.26 -9.12
CA ASP A 116 -3.90 7.04 -8.16
C ASP A 116 -5.40 6.76 -8.28
N HIS A 117 -5.81 5.97 -9.27
CA HIS A 117 -7.21 5.57 -9.43
C HIS A 117 -7.31 4.26 -10.23
N PHE A 118 -8.45 3.58 -10.08
CA PHE A 118 -8.84 2.42 -10.88
C PHE A 118 -10.19 2.70 -11.53
N ASP A 119 -10.39 2.10 -12.70
CA ASP A 119 -11.69 1.98 -13.35
C ASP A 119 -12.14 0.53 -13.18
N VAL A 120 -13.29 0.33 -12.52
CA VAL A 120 -13.77 -1.01 -12.20
C VAL A 120 -15.19 -1.19 -12.71
N GLU A 121 -15.42 -2.29 -13.43
CA GLU A 121 -16.75 -2.69 -13.88
C GLU A 121 -17.26 -3.80 -12.97
N VAL A 122 -18.44 -3.60 -12.39
CA VAL A 122 -19.07 -4.57 -11.48
C VAL A 122 -20.48 -4.89 -11.98
N GLY A 123 -20.63 -6.09 -12.52
CA GLY A 123 -21.90 -6.51 -13.13
C GLY A 123 -22.29 -5.62 -14.29
N ALA A 124 -23.51 -5.06 -14.26
CA ALA A 124 -24.01 -4.14 -15.28
C ALA A 124 -23.70 -2.67 -14.95
N VAL A 125 -23.00 -2.39 -13.85
CA VAL A 125 -22.67 -1.04 -13.40
C VAL A 125 -21.16 -0.85 -13.47
N SER A 126 -20.74 0.24 -14.11
CA SER A 126 -19.33 0.62 -14.18
C SER A 126 -19.05 1.76 -13.23
N TYR A 127 -17.98 1.62 -12.44
CA TYR A 127 -17.45 2.68 -11.60
C TYR A 127 -16.22 3.24 -12.31
N THR A 128 -16.22 4.55 -12.58
CA THR A 128 -15.17 5.17 -13.39
C THR A 128 -13.84 5.31 -12.68
N HIS A 129 -13.85 5.42 -11.35
CA HIS A 129 -12.60 5.38 -10.57
C HIS A 129 -12.86 5.20 -9.09
N LEU A 130 -11.83 4.62 -8.45
CA LEU A 130 -11.72 4.54 -7.00
C LEU A 130 -10.54 5.41 -6.61
N THR A 131 -10.77 6.45 -5.81
CA THR A 131 -9.72 7.35 -5.35
C THR A 131 -9.77 7.50 -3.85
N LEU A 132 -8.62 7.86 -3.27
CA LEU A 132 -8.59 8.23 -1.85
C LEU A 132 -9.23 9.60 -1.66
N PRO A 133 -9.95 9.82 -0.53
CA PRO A 133 -10.38 11.16 -0.18
C PRO A 133 -9.18 12.07 0.01
N THR A 134 -9.27 13.27 -0.54
CA THR A 134 -8.23 14.28 -0.35
C THR A 134 -8.46 14.98 0.98
N THR A 135 -7.83 14.53 1.99
CA THR A 135 -7.88 15.19 3.31
C THR A 135 -6.49 15.41 3.84
#